data_d42ebbd39ccaa815763c63a08ca9e675
#
_entry.id   d42ebbd39ccaa815763c63a08ca9e675
#
_cell.length_a   1.000
_cell.length_b   1.000
_cell.length_c   1.000
_cell.angle_alpha   90.00
_cell.angle_beta   90.00
_cell.angle_gamma   90.00
#
_symmetry.space_group_name_H-M   'P 1'
#
loop_
_entity.id
_entity.type
_entity.pdbx_description
1 polymer ?
#
loop_
_entity_poly.entity_id
_entity_poly.type
_entity_poly.pdbx_seq_one_letter_code
_entity_poly.pdbx_strand_id
1 'polypeptide(L)'
;MTKSELLNNTEFKNAKGDLHIIYITSDDDVVKVGGIINAPMVGRIYFSEVKKTITKDDLLANKEFICASEDSEILIDFGGYRRVTLDCYVKVDDSCINIIEL
;
A
#
# COMPACT_ATOMS: atom_id res chain seq x y z
N MET A 1 8.76 -1.30 3.90
CA MET A 1 7.67 -2.22 4.31
C MET A 1 7.50 -3.28 3.24
N THR A 2 7.66 -4.53 3.60
CA THR A 2 7.43 -5.65 2.69
C THR A 2 5.95 -6.03 2.67
N LYS A 3 5.57 -6.87 1.71
CA LYS A 3 4.22 -7.46 1.67
C LYS A 3 3.90 -8.16 2.98
N SER A 4 4.83 -8.98 3.48
CA SER A 4 4.65 -9.71 4.74
C SER A 4 4.47 -8.77 5.93
N GLU A 5 5.25 -7.70 6.00
CA GLU A 5 5.14 -6.72 7.08
C GLU A 5 3.78 -6.02 7.07
N LEU A 6 3.27 -5.66 5.90
CA LEU A 6 1.94 -5.07 5.79
C LEU A 6 0.87 -6.06 6.25
N LEU A 7 0.90 -7.30 5.75
CA LEU A 7 -0.09 -8.32 6.09
C LEU A 7 -0.08 -8.68 7.58
N ASN A 8 1.06 -8.57 8.24
CA ASN A 8 1.21 -8.88 9.67
C ASN A 8 1.07 -7.65 10.57
N ASN A 9 0.92 -6.47 9.99
CA ASN A 9 0.72 -5.24 10.74
C ASN A 9 -0.62 -5.30 11.48
N THR A 10 -0.62 -5.04 12.78
CA THR A 10 -1.82 -5.16 13.62
C THR A 10 -2.95 -4.24 13.16
N GLU A 11 -2.63 -2.98 12.86
CA GLU A 11 -3.62 -2.01 12.37
C GLU A 11 -4.25 -2.49 11.06
N PHE A 12 -3.42 -2.94 10.12
CA PHE A 12 -3.90 -3.45 8.83
C PHE A 12 -4.76 -4.69 9.01
N LYS A 13 -4.30 -5.65 9.81
CA LYS A 13 -5.03 -6.91 10.04
C LYS A 13 -6.42 -6.67 10.62
N ASN A 14 -6.54 -5.73 11.54
CA ASN A 14 -7.78 -5.44 12.24
C ASN A 14 -8.69 -4.48 11.48
N ALA A 15 -8.21 -3.87 10.41
CA ALA A 15 -8.99 -2.93 9.61
C ALA A 15 -10.12 -3.64 8.87
N LYS A 16 -11.24 -2.94 8.71
CA LYS A 16 -12.37 -3.43 7.90
C LYS A 16 -11.97 -3.53 6.44
N GLY A 17 -12.53 -4.51 5.73
CA GLY A 17 -12.20 -4.78 4.33
C GLY A 17 -12.64 -3.71 3.34
N ASP A 18 -13.63 -2.91 3.69
CA ASP A 18 -14.18 -1.87 2.82
C ASP A 18 -13.45 -0.52 2.93
N LEU A 19 -12.44 -0.42 3.80
CA LEU A 19 -11.66 0.80 3.95
C LEU A 19 -10.68 0.96 2.79
N HIS A 20 -10.56 2.20 2.29
CA HIS A 20 -9.66 2.55 1.20
C HIS A 20 -8.22 2.70 1.66
N ILE A 21 -7.27 2.39 0.78
CA ILE A 21 -5.85 2.49 1.08
C ILE A 21 -5.32 3.84 0.61
N ILE A 22 -4.68 4.56 1.52
CA ILE A 22 -4.12 5.90 1.29
C ILE A 22 -2.68 5.93 1.78
N TYR A 23 -1.83 6.63 1.03
CA TYR A 23 -0.46 6.91 1.45
C TYR A 23 -0.34 8.40 1.76
N ILE A 24 0.28 8.73 2.89
CA ILE A 24 0.48 10.13 3.29
C ILE A 24 1.99 10.37 3.36
N THR A 25 2.46 11.35 2.56
CA THR A 25 3.88 11.70 2.52
C THR A 25 4.29 12.51 3.75
N SER A 26 5.59 12.64 3.99
CA SER A 26 6.12 13.48 5.08
C SER A 26 5.76 14.97 4.90
N ASP A 27 5.39 15.38 3.69
CA ASP A 27 4.92 16.73 3.38
C ASP A 27 3.40 16.86 3.44
N ASP A 28 2.72 15.87 4.01
CA ASP A 28 1.26 15.79 4.16
C ASP A 28 0.48 15.68 2.84
N ASP A 29 1.13 15.31 1.75
CA ASP A 29 0.43 14.99 0.50
C ASP A 29 -0.31 13.67 0.66
N VAL A 30 -1.55 13.63 0.17
CA VAL A 30 -2.40 12.44 0.22
C VAL A 30 -2.39 11.76 -1.14
N VAL A 31 -1.96 10.50 -1.17
CA VAL A 31 -1.91 9.69 -2.39
C VAL A 31 -2.93 8.57 -2.26
N LYS A 32 -3.89 8.56 -3.17
CA LYS A 32 -4.92 7.51 -3.20
C LYS A 32 -4.39 6.32 -3.98
N VAL A 33 -4.25 5.19 -3.31
CA VAL A 33 -3.77 3.96 -3.94
C VAL A 33 -4.89 3.32 -4.74
N GLY A 34 -4.68 3.13 -6.02
CA GLY A 34 -5.70 2.59 -6.92
C GLY A 34 -5.22 1.47 -7.84
N GLY A 35 -3.92 1.27 -7.95
CA GLY A 35 -3.35 0.23 -8.79
C GLY A 35 -2.20 -0.50 -8.10
N ILE A 36 -2.04 -1.78 -8.45
CA ILE A 36 -0.98 -2.62 -7.90
C ILE A 36 -0.23 -3.26 -9.07
N ILE A 37 1.09 -3.16 -9.05
CA ILE A 37 1.95 -3.78 -10.06
C ILE A 37 3.01 -4.61 -9.34
N ASN A 38 3.06 -5.90 -9.65
CA ASN A 38 4.10 -6.78 -9.15
C ASN A 38 5.29 -6.77 -10.12
N ALA A 39 6.47 -6.49 -9.60
CA ALA A 39 7.72 -6.53 -10.37
C ALA A 39 8.65 -7.57 -9.74
N PRO A 40 8.41 -8.87 -10.00
CA PRO A 40 9.12 -9.95 -9.33
C PRO A 40 10.63 -9.98 -9.64
N MET A 41 11.04 -9.50 -10.81
CA MET A 41 12.43 -9.48 -11.21
C MET A 41 13.30 -8.59 -10.30
N VAL A 42 12.70 -7.60 -9.66
CA VAL A 42 13.40 -6.69 -8.75
C VAL A 42 12.90 -6.80 -7.30
N GLY A 43 12.00 -7.73 -7.03
CA GLY A 43 11.47 -7.95 -5.68
C GLY A 43 10.65 -6.79 -5.14
N ARG A 44 9.84 -6.16 -5.99
CA ARG A 44 9.06 -4.97 -5.63
C ARG A 44 7.61 -5.08 -6.02
N ILE A 45 6.77 -4.41 -5.24
CA ILE A 45 5.36 -4.20 -5.55
C ILE A 45 5.13 -2.70 -5.59
N TYR A 46 4.55 -2.17 -6.67
CA TYR A 46 4.24 -0.75 -6.79
C TYR A 46 2.78 -0.52 -6.48
N PHE A 47 2.52 0.35 -5.51
CA PHE A 47 1.20 0.87 -5.21
C PHE A 47 1.08 2.22 -5.93
N SER A 48 0.23 2.27 -6.94
CA SER A 48 0.16 3.41 -7.85
C SER A 48 -1.05 4.27 -7.60
N GLU A 49 -0.87 5.59 -7.75
CA GLU A 49 -1.97 6.54 -7.76
C GLU A 49 -2.70 6.47 -9.10
N VAL A 50 -4.00 6.14 -9.04
CA VAL A 50 -4.88 6.18 -10.19
C VAL A 50 -6.22 6.80 -9.75
N LYS A 51 -7.09 7.12 -10.71
CA LYS A 51 -8.37 7.80 -10.43
C LYS A 51 -9.26 7.06 -9.43
N LYS A 52 -9.24 5.74 -9.44
CA LYS A 52 -10.11 4.92 -8.61
C LYS A 52 -9.29 4.28 -7.49
N THR A 53 -9.66 4.54 -6.24
CA THR A 53 -9.02 3.92 -5.09
C THR A 53 -9.45 2.47 -4.91
N ILE A 54 -8.58 1.67 -4.29
CA ILE A 54 -8.91 0.30 -3.91
C ILE A 54 -9.11 0.19 -2.40
N THR A 55 -9.92 -0.78 -2.01
CA THR A 55 -10.14 -1.14 -0.61
C THR A 55 -9.14 -2.21 -0.18
N LYS A 56 -9.11 -2.50 1.12
CA LYS A 56 -8.34 -3.63 1.64
C LYS A 56 -8.77 -4.94 0.97
N ASP A 57 -10.08 -5.17 0.83
CA ASP A 57 -10.59 -6.39 0.17
C ASP A 57 -10.13 -6.47 -1.28
N ASP A 58 -10.14 -5.34 -2.01
CA ASP A 58 -9.63 -5.28 -3.38
C ASP A 58 -8.15 -5.64 -3.44
N LEU A 59 -7.35 -5.13 -2.51
CA LEU A 59 -5.93 -5.44 -2.44
C LEU A 59 -5.70 -6.94 -2.20
N LEU A 60 -6.41 -7.52 -1.23
CA LEU A 60 -6.25 -8.93 -0.88
C LEU A 60 -6.74 -9.87 -1.99
N ALA A 61 -7.61 -9.41 -2.88
CA ALA A 61 -8.09 -10.15 -4.04
C ALA A 61 -7.30 -9.84 -5.32
N ASN A 62 -6.39 -8.87 -5.28
CA ASN A 62 -5.64 -8.43 -6.45
C ASN A 62 -4.59 -9.47 -6.84
N LYS A 63 -4.63 -9.92 -8.10
CA LYS A 63 -3.73 -10.98 -8.59
C LYS A 63 -2.25 -10.58 -8.50
N GLU A 64 -1.93 -9.34 -8.83
CA GLU A 64 -0.55 -8.84 -8.76
C GLU A 64 -0.03 -8.91 -7.33
N PHE A 65 -0.85 -8.53 -6.37
CA PHE A 65 -0.48 -8.58 -4.95
C PHE A 65 -0.36 -10.02 -4.45
N ILE A 66 -1.34 -10.88 -4.80
CA ILE A 66 -1.34 -12.29 -4.41
C ILE A 66 -0.10 -13.01 -4.92
N CYS A 67 0.29 -12.77 -6.18
CA CYS A 67 1.42 -13.43 -6.82
C CYS A 67 2.77 -12.91 -6.36
N ALA A 68 2.82 -11.75 -5.71
CA ALA A 68 4.07 -11.18 -5.24
C ALA A 68 4.65 -12.00 -4.08
N SER A 69 5.98 -12.08 -4.04
CA SER A 69 6.69 -12.71 -2.93
C SER A 69 6.43 -11.96 -1.61
N GLU A 70 6.37 -12.69 -0.51
CA GLU A 70 6.24 -12.13 0.83
C GLU A 70 7.34 -11.12 1.17
N ASP A 71 8.52 -11.30 0.59
CA ASP A 71 9.69 -10.42 0.80
C ASP A 71 9.70 -9.19 -0.10
N SER A 72 8.74 -9.07 -1.01
CA SER A 72 8.72 -7.94 -1.95
C SER A 72 8.51 -6.63 -1.20
N GLU A 73 9.36 -5.65 -1.52
CA GLU A 73 9.24 -4.30 -0.98
C GLU A 73 8.10 -3.56 -1.64
N ILE A 74 7.31 -2.87 -0.83
CA ILE A 74 6.23 -2.02 -1.33
C ILE A 74 6.79 -0.63 -1.59
N LEU A 75 6.59 -0.11 -2.79
CA LEU A 75 6.91 1.25 -3.17
C LEU A 75 5.65 1.97 -3.59
N ILE A 76 5.61 3.27 -3.34
CA ILE A 76 4.49 4.11 -3.75
C ILE A 76 4.90 4.88 -5.01
N ASP A 77 4.12 4.73 -6.07
CA ASP A 77 4.37 5.35 -7.36
C ASP A 77 3.31 6.43 -7.62
N PHE A 78 3.72 7.69 -7.59
CA PHE A 78 2.82 8.81 -7.82
C PHE A 78 3.54 9.98 -8.45
N GLY A 79 2.87 10.70 -9.35
CA GLY A 79 3.40 11.90 -9.96
C GLY A 79 4.77 11.75 -10.62
N GLY A 80 5.10 10.56 -11.11
CA GLY A 80 6.40 10.27 -11.69
C GLY A 80 7.48 9.95 -10.66
N TYR A 81 7.14 9.94 -9.38
CA TYR A 81 8.06 9.65 -8.29
C TYR A 81 7.76 8.28 -7.69
N ARG A 82 8.80 7.63 -7.17
CA ARG A 82 8.68 6.38 -6.43
C ARG A 82 9.23 6.58 -5.04
N ARG A 83 8.38 6.32 -4.04
CA ARG A 83 8.75 6.45 -2.63
C ARG A 83 8.89 5.09 -2.00
N VAL A 84 9.98 4.88 -1.27
CA VAL A 84 10.15 3.67 -0.46
C VAL A 84 9.27 3.77 0.79
N THR A 85 8.83 2.61 1.29
CA THR A 85 7.98 2.56 2.48
C THR A 85 8.74 2.11 3.72
N LEU A 86 10.08 2.24 3.71
CA LEU A 86 10.96 1.69 4.73
C LEU A 86 10.64 2.21 6.14
N ASP A 87 10.39 3.50 6.26
CA ASP A 87 10.10 4.15 7.54
C ASP A 87 8.62 4.50 7.71
N CYS A 88 7.74 3.75 7.04
CA CYS A 88 6.31 4.00 7.11
C CYS A 88 5.67 3.22 8.26
N TYR A 89 4.55 3.74 8.74
CA TYR A 89 3.69 3.03 9.69
C TYR A 89 2.24 3.08 9.20
N VAL A 90 1.40 2.21 9.76
CA VAL A 90 -0.01 2.13 9.37
C VAL A 90 -0.88 2.65 10.49
N LYS A 91 -1.81 3.53 10.15
CA LYS A 91 -2.82 4.03 11.08
C LYS A 91 -4.18 3.97 10.41
N VAL A 92 -5.15 3.37 11.08
CA VAL A 92 -6.50 3.18 10.55
C VAL A 92 -7.45 4.17 11.23
N ASP A 93 -8.26 4.84 10.41
CA ASP A 93 -9.38 5.68 10.89
C ASP A 93 -10.71 5.10 10.37
N ASP A 94 -11.80 5.85 10.53
CA ASP A 94 -13.14 5.37 10.16
C ASP A 94 -13.32 5.20 8.64
N SER A 95 -12.48 5.82 7.84
CA SER A 95 -12.63 5.87 6.38
C SER A 95 -11.52 5.17 5.62
N CYS A 96 -10.31 5.16 6.18
CA CYS A 96 -9.11 4.78 5.43
C CYS A 96 -8.12 3.98 6.25
N ILE A 97 -7.32 3.21 5.52
CA ILE A 97 -6.09 2.62 6.01
C ILE A 97 -4.97 3.54 5.51
N ASN A 98 -4.32 4.23 6.42
CA ASN A 98 -3.30 5.22 6.07
C ASN A 98 -1.91 4.62 6.25
N ILE A 99 -1.14 4.55 5.17
CA ILE A 99 0.29 4.23 5.21
C ILE A 99 1.01 5.57 5.27
N ILE A 100 1.65 5.85 6.40
CA ILE A 100 2.18 7.18 6.70
C ILE A 100 3.70 7.17 6.68
N GLU A 101 4.28 8.04 5.87
CA GLU A 101 5.73 8.27 5.78
C GLU A 101 6.18 9.13 6.96
N LEU A 102 7.24 8.70 7.62
CA LEU A 102 7.84 9.46 8.72
C LEU A 102 8.68 10.63 8.25
#